data_b80489836a85c276dd1bc8a6cf4238d2
#
_entry.id   b80489836a85c276dd1bc8a6cf4238d2
#
_cell.length_a   1.000
_cell.length_b   1.000
_cell.length_c   1.000
_cell.angle_alpha   90.00
_cell.angle_beta   90.00
_cell.angle_gamma   90.00
#
_symmetry.space_group_name_H-M   'P 1'
#
loop_
_entity.id
_entity.type
_entity.pdbx_description
1 polymer ?
#
loop_
_entity_poly.entity_id
_entity_poly.type
_entity_poly.pdbx_seq_one_letter_code
_entity_poly.pdbx_strand_id
1 'polypeptide(L)'
;DANQISPVGEPTTRISNWQYSAGKANFIAGISSMDAEGVSGNNLELVRFTFRLKDSVQSGDTITLEIHNTNIVAQENFSGNLSCTIPVVKNSNANLMGLTCKDQNDNNCTFSPAFSSSVTSYSMTVDNKVTSLKITPQTANDKAVAEVSGASDLQVGENTVVIKVTADSGNTKEYILKVTRKEPPSVNALLEALSVAEGTLSPAFDPNTTEYTLSVPADKSSLSLGVTTADSKATYQITGNEAFRKEGNAVSITVTAEDGKSKTTYTITVTREEPVFAAIELSEGTLTPEFDPSVTEYTLEVPAEILSLSSLQATPKDSAAQYTVEGNEEFIVGENVVLLKLTSEDGLVDRVYTLRVQRARPIRSDSALSSLTCSYGALSPAFS
;
A
#
# COMPACT_ATOMS: atom_id res chain seq x y z
N ASP A 1 36.53 23.37 -55.66
CA ASP A 1 36.56 24.52 -54.81
C ASP A 1 37.29 24.25 -53.52
N ALA A 2 38.47 24.89 -53.32
CA ALA A 2 39.33 24.58 -52.17
C ALA A 2 38.73 25.00 -50.82
N ASN A 3 37.65 25.78 -50.78
CA ASN A 3 36.95 26.15 -49.55
C ASN A 3 35.92 25.09 -49.14
N GLN A 4 35.49 24.24 -50.04
CA GLN A 4 34.39 23.27 -49.83
C GLN A 4 34.91 21.84 -49.74
N ILE A 5 36.04 21.50 -50.36
CA ILE A 5 36.60 20.14 -50.41
C ILE A 5 38.05 20.09 -50.01
N SER A 6 38.49 18.94 -49.56
CA SER A 6 39.90 18.62 -49.34
C SER A 6 40.25 17.31 -50.05
N PRO A 7 41.40 17.20 -50.68
CA PRO A 7 41.83 15.97 -51.31
C PRO A 7 42.12 14.87 -50.26
N VAL A 8 41.85 13.64 -50.59
CA VAL A 8 42.12 12.47 -49.78
C VAL A 8 43.08 11.57 -50.58
N GLY A 9 44.35 11.56 -50.21
CA GLY A 9 45.37 10.81 -50.87
C GLY A 9 45.76 11.34 -52.24
N GLU A 10 46.57 10.61 -52.93
CA GLU A 10 46.98 10.93 -54.29
C GLU A 10 45.98 10.41 -55.32
N PRO A 11 45.76 11.12 -56.43
CA PRO A 11 44.89 10.61 -57.49
C PRO A 11 45.44 9.34 -58.11
N THR A 12 44.49 8.39 -58.37
CA THR A 12 44.82 7.21 -59.16
C THR A 12 44.77 7.56 -60.64
N THR A 13 45.75 7.07 -61.36
CA THR A 13 45.81 7.29 -62.79
C THR A 13 46.22 6.07 -63.57
N ARG A 14 45.79 5.94 -64.82
CA ARG A 14 46.25 4.92 -65.76
C ARG A 14 47.40 5.40 -66.60
N ILE A 15 47.80 6.68 -66.45
CA ILE A 15 48.90 7.32 -67.18
C ILE A 15 50.15 7.23 -66.33
N SER A 16 51.18 6.62 -66.82
CA SER A 16 52.52 6.62 -66.20
C SER A 16 53.14 7.99 -66.19
N ASN A 17 54.01 8.31 -65.22
CA ASN A 17 54.77 9.55 -65.12
C ASN A 17 53.95 10.86 -65.05
N TRP A 18 52.79 10.85 -64.35
CA TRP A 18 52.08 12.09 -64.10
C TRP A 18 52.54 12.77 -62.79
N GLN A 19 52.41 14.05 -62.74
CA GLN A 19 52.71 14.90 -61.57
C GLN A 19 51.53 15.81 -61.27
N TYR A 20 51.20 16.04 -60.02
CA TYR A 20 50.22 17.02 -59.62
C TYR A 20 50.74 17.88 -58.47
N SER A 21 50.23 19.09 -58.38
CA SER A 21 50.49 20.00 -57.30
C SER A 21 49.16 20.59 -56.83
N ALA A 22 48.90 20.50 -55.53
CA ALA A 22 47.70 21.05 -54.91
C ALA A 22 47.99 22.47 -54.41
N GLY A 23 47.38 23.48 -54.98
CA GLY A 23 47.39 24.83 -54.46
C GLY A 23 46.38 25.10 -53.37
N LYS A 24 46.49 26.26 -52.66
CA LYS A 24 45.54 26.60 -51.55
C LYS A 24 44.11 26.90 -52.04
N ALA A 25 43.93 27.26 -53.31
CA ALA A 25 42.65 27.65 -53.91
C ALA A 25 42.15 26.71 -55.01
N ASN A 26 43.06 26.07 -55.74
CA ASN A 26 42.75 25.22 -56.89
C ASN A 26 43.68 24.03 -56.95
N PHE A 27 43.18 22.92 -57.51
CA PHE A 27 44.03 21.83 -57.92
C PHE A 27 44.66 22.13 -59.25
N ILE A 28 45.94 21.98 -59.32
CA ILE A 28 46.67 22.03 -60.61
C ILE A 28 47.29 20.63 -60.80
N ALA A 29 46.76 19.87 -61.73
CA ALA A 29 47.31 18.56 -62.10
C ALA A 29 47.80 18.65 -63.53
N GLY A 30 49.06 18.31 -63.71
CA GLY A 30 49.65 18.18 -65.06
C GLY A 30 49.85 16.67 -65.30
N ILE A 31 49.32 16.17 -66.38
CA ILE A 31 49.48 14.78 -66.81
C ILE A 31 50.27 14.85 -68.14
N SER A 32 51.45 14.27 -68.11
CA SER A 32 52.22 14.06 -69.32
C SER A 32 52.61 12.61 -69.43
N SER A 33 52.32 11.98 -70.57
CA SER A 33 52.80 10.61 -70.84
C SER A 33 53.96 10.78 -71.90
N MET A 34 55.05 10.11 -71.61
CA MET A 34 56.15 10.00 -72.58
C MET A 34 56.13 8.61 -73.25
N ASP A 35 55.12 7.79 -73.02
CA ASP A 35 55.01 6.51 -73.66
C ASP A 35 54.49 6.65 -75.10
N ALA A 36 55.15 5.97 -76.05
CA ALA A 36 54.82 6.02 -77.46
C ALA A 36 53.50 5.34 -77.83
N GLU A 37 52.95 4.58 -76.90
CA GLU A 37 51.66 3.90 -77.05
C GLU A 37 50.54 4.72 -76.30
N GLY A 38 49.71 5.36 -77.10
CA GLY A 38 48.59 6.15 -76.59
C GLY A 38 47.56 5.25 -75.87
N VAL A 39 46.84 5.81 -74.87
CA VAL A 39 45.69 5.20 -74.25
C VAL A 39 44.49 5.28 -75.18
N SER A 40 43.96 4.20 -75.65
CA SER A 40 42.81 4.17 -76.55
C SER A 40 41.61 3.39 -75.93
N GLY A 41 40.40 3.75 -76.31
CA GLY A 41 39.13 3.12 -75.88
C GLY A 41 38.10 4.15 -75.46
N ASN A 42 36.84 3.76 -75.52
CA ASN A 42 35.73 4.58 -75.07
C ASN A 42 35.52 4.40 -73.51
N ASN A 43 35.20 5.48 -72.80
CA ASN A 43 34.97 5.49 -71.37
C ASN A 43 36.13 4.96 -70.51
N LEU A 44 37.36 5.23 -70.91
CA LEU A 44 38.52 4.88 -70.07
C LEU A 44 38.69 5.90 -68.95
N GLU A 45 38.78 5.39 -67.69
CA GLU A 45 39.16 6.25 -66.57
C GLU A 45 40.65 6.53 -66.64
N LEU A 46 41.01 7.79 -66.94
CA LEU A 46 42.38 8.21 -66.99
C LEU A 46 42.95 8.63 -65.65
N VAL A 47 42.13 9.37 -64.86
CA VAL A 47 42.49 9.85 -63.51
C VAL A 47 41.26 9.87 -62.64
N ARG A 48 41.45 9.40 -61.38
CA ARG A 48 40.43 9.48 -60.32
C ARG A 48 40.95 10.39 -59.20
N PHE A 49 40.15 11.39 -58.83
CA PHE A 49 40.38 12.21 -57.65
C PHE A 49 39.35 11.86 -56.59
N THR A 50 39.81 11.71 -55.34
CA THR A 50 38.93 11.53 -54.20
C THR A 50 38.99 12.76 -53.31
N PHE A 51 37.80 13.28 -52.96
CA PHE A 51 37.66 14.48 -52.15
C PHE A 51 36.82 14.20 -50.92
N ARG A 52 37.13 14.89 -49.81
CA ARG A 52 36.33 14.92 -48.60
C ARG A 52 35.68 16.32 -48.48
N LEU A 53 34.36 16.34 -48.21
CA LEU A 53 33.66 17.57 -47.90
C LEU A 53 34.14 18.16 -46.57
N LYS A 54 34.30 19.44 -46.48
CA LYS A 54 34.54 20.15 -45.22
C LYS A 54 33.24 20.30 -44.46
N ASP A 55 33.32 20.39 -43.13
CA ASP A 55 32.16 20.48 -42.23
C ASP A 55 31.34 21.78 -42.43
N SER A 56 31.94 22.80 -43.07
CA SER A 56 31.26 24.06 -43.40
C SER A 56 30.30 23.99 -44.59
N VAL A 57 30.30 22.87 -45.33
CA VAL A 57 29.46 22.71 -46.53
C VAL A 57 28.05 22.35 -46.12
N GLN A 58 27.04 23.10 -46.59
CA GLN A 58 25.63 22.93 -46.24
C GLN A 58 24.85 22.16 -47.32
N SER A 59 23.72 21.55 -46.93
CA SER A 59 22.79 20.93 -47.89
C SER A 59 22.22 22.02 -48.80
N GLY A 60 22.21 21.75 -50.08
CA GLY A 60 21.82 22.72 -51.11
C GLY A 60 22.98 23.49 -51.73
N ASP A 61 24.16 23.42 -51.09
CA ASP A 61 25.35 23.94 -51.75
C ASP A 61 25.66 23.12 -53.02
N THR A 62 26.41 23.71 -53.92
CA THR A 62 26.89 23.02 -55.12
C THR A 62 28.40 23.08 -55.16
N ILE A 63 29.02 21.97 -55.52
CA ILE A 63 30.45 21.90 -55.74
C ILE A 63 30.66 21.75 -57.22
N THR A 64 31.33 22.78 -57.79
CA THR A 64 31.68 22.78 -59.21
C THR A 64 33.13 22.34 -59.34
N LEU A 65 33.34 21.25 -60.04
CA LEU A 65 34.67 20.80 -60.46
C LEU A 65 34.89 21.19 -61.92
N GLU A 66 35.90 21.99 -62.15
CA GLU A 66 36.22 22.42 -63.47
C GLU A 66 37.63 21.96 -63.85
N ILE A 67 37.77 21.37 -65.00
CA ILE A 67 39.05 21.02 -65.57
C ILE A 67 39.39 22.06 -66.67
N HIS A 68 40.36 22.85 -66.36
CA HIS A 68 40.82 23.93 -67.25
C HIS A 68 42.02 23.48 -68.06
N ASN A 69 42.14 24.03 -69.23
CA ASN A 69 43.33 23.86 -70.09
C ASN A 69 43.68 22.42 -70.43
N THR A 70 42.64 21.58 -70.64
CA THR A 70 42.85 20.22 -71.12
C THR A 70 43.38 20.28 -72.54
N ASN A 71 44.55 19.72 -72.71
CA ASN A 71 45.15 19.59 -74.06
C ASN A 71 45.40 18.07 -74.25
N ILE A 72 44.49 17.39 -74.91
CA ILE A 72 44.60 15.97 -75.22
C ILE A 72 45.12 15.89 -76.68
N VAL A 73 46.36 15.52 -76.80
CA VAL A 73 46.95 15.26 -78.10
C VAL A 73 46.54 13.87 -78.58
N ALA A 74 45.49 13.83 -79.41
CA ALA A 74 45.06 12.66 -80.17
C ALA A 74 45.25 12.93 -81.65
N GLN A 75 44.76 12.08 -82.55
CA GLN A 75 44.78 12.34 -83.96
C GLN A 75 44.16 13.73 -84.38
N GLU A 76 43.26 14.24 -83.47
CA GLU A 76 42.75 15.61 -83.51
C GLU A 76 42.97 16.20 -82.09
N ASN A 77 43.59 17.41 -82.03
CA ASN A 77 43.81 18.13 -80.75
C ASN A 77 42.46 18.58 -80.16
N PHE A 78 42.15 18.10 -78.97
CA PHE A 78 41.04 18.62 -78.21
C PHE A 78 41.55 19.55 -77.11
N SER A 79 41.04 20.78 -77.10
CA SER A 79 41.27 21.71 -76.01
C SER A 79 39.92 22.26 -75.51
N GLY A 80 39.76 22.31 -74.30
CA GLY A 80 38.49 22.78 -73.71
C GLY A 80 38.48 22.73 -72.18
N ASN A 81 37.46 23.30 -71.61
CA ASN A 81 37.20 23.21 -70.21
C ASN A 81 36.03 22.19 -69.99
N LEU A 82 36.18 21.32 -69.03
CA LEU A 82 35.16 20.42 -68.61
C LEU A 82 34.72 20.86 -67.22
N SER A 83 33.40 20.91 -66.98
CA SER A 83 32.87 21.23 -65.68
C SER A 83 31.82 20.14 -65.26
N CYS A 84 31.83 19.85 -64.04
CA CYS A 84 30.80 18.96 -63.41
C CYS A 84 30.32 19.63 -62.13
N THR A 85 29.00 19.75 -62.01
CA THR A 85 28.38 20.27 -60.78
C THR A 85 27.74 19.14 -59.98
N ILE A 86 28.17 18.98 -58.77
CA ILE A 86 27.70 17.94 -57.87
C ILE A 86 26.90 18.60 -56.74
N PRO A 87 25.59 18.32 -56.61
CA PRO A 87 24.82 18.83 -55.50
C PRO A 87 25.28 18.17 -54.20
N VAL A 88 25.39 18.93 -53.14
CA VAL A 88 25.68 18.43 -51.82
C VAL A 88 24.36 17.94 -51.20
N VAL A 89 24.30 16.67 -50.90
CA VAL A 89 23.17 16.08 -50.20
C VAL A 89 23.61 15.61 -48.83
N LYS A 90 23.20 16.35 -47.79
CA LYS A 90 23.46 15.98 -46.41
C LYS A 90 22.58 14.79 -46.00
N ASN A 91 23.06 14.02 -45.05
CA ASN A 91 22.36 12.86 -44.58
C ASN A 91 21.06 13.27 -43.82
N SER A 92 19.91 12.78 -44.27
CA SER A 92 18.59 13.07 -43.70
C SER A 92 18.13 12.08 -42.63
N ASN A 93 18.98 11.12 -42.27
CA ASN A 93 18.64 10.08 -41.30
C ASN A 93 18.63 10.61 -39.86
N ALA A 94 17.43 10.85 -39.34
CA ALA A 94 17.15 11.23 -37.95
C ALA A 94 16.72 10.03 -37.06
N ASN A 95 17.07 8.81 -37.44
CA ASN A 95 16.73 7.65 -36.63
C ASN A 95 17.72 7.45 -35.48
N LEU A 96 17.19 6.86 -34.38
CA LEU A 96 18.04 6.22 -33.37
C LEU A 96 18.40 4.81 -33.82
N MET A 97 19.60 4.34 -33.46
CA MET A 97 20.01 2.93 -33.54
C MET A 97 19.98 2.24 -32.17
N GLY A 98 19.90 3.01 -31.08
CA GLY A 98 19.83 2.51 -29.72
C GLY A 98 19.24 3.56 -28.76
N LEU A 99 18.62 3.09 -27.71
CA LEU A 99 18.08 3.89 -26.62
C LEU A 99 18.22 3.11 -25.32
N THR A 100 18.87 3.70 -24.32
CA THR A 100 18.97 3.12 -22.97
C THR A 100 18.51 4.13 -21.95
N CYS A 101 17.99 3.60 -20.84
CA CYS A 101 17.44 4.39 -19.75
C CYS A 101 17.94 3.87 -18.41
N LYS A 102 18.33 4.76 -17.52
CA LYS A 102 18.68 4.50 -16.13
C LYS A 102 17.97 5.49 -15.21
N ASP A 103 17.74 5.10 -13.96
CA ASP A 103 17.30 6.04 -12.91
C ASP A 103 18.49 6.88 -12.37
N GLN A 104 18.20 7.78 -11.43
CA GLN A 104 19.21 8.61 -10.76
C GLN A 104 20.25 7.82 -9.95
N ASN A 105 20.00 6.55 -9.68
CA ASN A 105 20.88 5.65 -8.93
C ASN A 105 21.64 4.68 -9.86
N ASP A 106 21.65 4.95 -11.18
CA ASP A 106 22.24 4.12 -12.23
C ASP A 106 21.60 2.71 -12.39
N ASN A 107 20.41 2.45 -11.84
CA ASN A 107 19.67 1.24 -12.10
C ASN A 107 19.06 1.27 -13.49
N ASN A 108 19.15 0.16 -14.22
CA ASN A 108 18.56 0.06 -15.55
C ASN A 108 17.03 0.11 -15.47
N CYS A 109 16.44 0.94 -16.32
CA CYS A 109 15.00 1.03 -16.52
C CYS A 109 14.61 0.35 -17.83
N THR A 110 13.47 -0.34 -17.82
CA THR A 110 12.91 -0.99 -19.01
C THR A 110 11.67 -0.25 -19.48
N PHE A 111 11.53 -0.12 -20.78
CA PHE A 111 10.35 0.48 -21.41
C PHE A 111 9.72 -0.48 -22.42
N SER A 112 8.46 -0.28 -22.71
CA SER A 112 7.66 -1.09 -23.62
C SER A 112 7.10 -0.21 -24.77
N PRO A 113 7.13 -0.73 -25.99
CA PRO A 113 7.79 -1.95 -26.42
C PRO A 113 9.31 -1.87 -26.31
N ALA A 114 10.03 -2.97 -26.50
CA ALA A 114 11.48 -2.96 -26.63
C ALA A 114 11.92 -2.01 -27.76
N PHE A 115 13.11 -1.40 -27.64
CA PHE A 115 13.56 -0.42 -28.61
C PHE A 115 13.60 -0.99 -30.05
N SER A 116 13.03 -0.20 -30.95
CA SER A 116 13.13 -0.38 -32.41
C SER A 116 13.22 1.00 -33.07
N SER A 117 14.08 1.17 -34.06
CA SER A 117 14.25 2.44 -34.78
C SER A 117 12.99 2.95 -35.49
N SER A 118 12.03 2.04 -35.78
CA SER A 118 10.74 2.34 -36.39
C SER A 118 9.67 2.78 -35.39
N VAL A 119 9.84 2.44 -34.10
CA VAL A 119 8.91 2.79 -33.04
C VAL A 119 9.28 4.13 -32.44
N THR A 120 8.32 5.02 -32.34
CA THR A 120 8.53 6.40 -31.84
C THR A 120 7.81 6.68 -30.53
N SER A 121 7.04 5.71 -29.99
CA SER A 121 6.32 5.85 -28.73
C SER A 121 6.57 4.66 -27.84
N TYR A 122 6.98 4.95 -26.63
CA TYR A 122 7.32 4.00 -25.57
C TYR A 122 6.62 4.37 -24.27
N SER A 123 6.45 3.42 -23.40
CA SER A 123 5.92 3.64 -22.04
C SER A 123 6.74 2.89 -21.01
N MET A 124 6.78 3.40 -19.80
CA MET A 124 7.38 2.75 -18.64
C MET A 124 6.74 3.23 -17.36
N THR A 125 6.84 2.39 -16.32
CA THR A 125 6.45 2.75 -14.95
C THR A 125 7.69 2.72 -14.07
N VAL A 126 7.85 3.75 -13.25
CA VAL A 126 8.94 3.86 -12.29
C VAL A 126 8.41 3.96 -10.87
N ASP A 127 9.23 3.59 -9.90
CA ASP A 127 8.89 3.72 -8.48
C ASP A 127 8.75 5.20 -8.07
N ASN A 128 8.01 5.45 -7.01
CA ASN A 128 7.78 6.81 -6.49
C ASN A 128 9.06 7.56 -6.09
N LYS A 129 10.15 6.84 -5.82
CA LYS A 129 11.45 7.41 -5.46
C LYS A 129 12.25 7.88 -6.67
N VAL A 130 11.84 7.52 -7.88
CA VAL A 130 12.52 7.90 -9.11
C VAL A 130 12.05 9.29 -9.52
N THR A 131 12.92 10.28 -9.40
CA THR A 131 12.62 11.68 -9.72
C THR A 131 13.27 12.15 -11.02
N SER A 132 14.23 11.39 -11.56
CA SER A 132 14.88 11.70 -12.84
C SER A 132 15.38 10.45 -13.53
N LEU A 133 15.49 10.55 -14.85
CA LEU A 133 15.98 9.50 -15.73
C LEU A 133 17.19 9.98 -16.52
N LYS A 134 18.16 9.12 -16.65
CA LYS A 134 19.31 9.28 -17.54
C LYS A 134 19.04 8.52 -18.83
N ILE A 135 18.61 9.25 -19.85
CA ILE A 135 18.32 8.70 -21.17
C ILE A 135 19.58 8.82 -22.01
N THR A 136 20.01 7.72 -22.62
CA THR A 136 21.18 7.71 -23.51
C THR A 136 20.74 7.26 -24.90
N PRO A 137 20.43 8.21 -25.80
CA PRO A 137 20.11 7.93 -27.19
C PRO A 137 21.39 7.66 -27.98
N GLN A 138 21.32 6.72 -28.90
CA GLN A 138 22.39 6.48 -29.92
C GLN A 138 21.81 6.78 -31.31
N THR A 139 22.34 7.76 -31.98
CA THR A 139 21.91 8.14 -33.33
C THR A 139 22.41 7.15 -34.36
N ALA A 140 21.61 6.90 -35.41
CA ALA A 140 21.99 6.02 -36.53
C ALA A 140 22.97 6.69 -37.51
N ASN A 141 23.16 7.99 -37.39
CA ASN A 141 24.14 8.76 -38.14
C ASN A 141 25.02 9.55 -37.15
N ASP A 142 26.32 9.48 -37.31
CA ASP A 142 27.32 10.15 -36.46
C ASP A 142 27.26 11.70 -36.48
N LYS A 143 26.64 12.27 -37.53
CA LYS A 143 26.38 13.71 -37.68
C LYS A 143 25.04 14.15 -37.11
N ALA A 144 24.16 13.22 -36.76
CA ALA A 144 22.88 13.56 -36.16
C ALA A 144 23.05 13.84 -34.66
N VAL A 145 22.29 14.81 -34.15
CA VAL A 145 22.30 15.21 -32.75
C VAL A 145 20.97 14.82 -32.10
N ALA A 146 21.04 14.22 -30.90
CA ALA A 146 19.86 13.90 -30.12
C ALA A 146 19.81 14.78 -28.86
N GLU A 147 18.67 15.43 -28.64
CA GLU A 147 18.36 16.23 -27.45
C GLU A 147 17.28 15.55 -26.64
N VAL A 148 17.44 15.48 -25.30
CA VAL A 148 16.48 14.88 -24.38
C VAL A 148 15.90 15.98 -23.51
N SER A 149 14.55 15.98 -23.38
CA SER A 149 13.81 16.90 -22.51
C SER A 149 12.77 16.17 -21.69
N GLY A 150 12.40 16.72 -20.52
CA GLY A 150 11.38 16.14 -19.62
C GLY A 150 11.84 14.92 -18.80
N ALA A 151 13.15 14.61 -18.78
CA ALA A 151 13.70 13.48 -18.05
C ALA A 151 14.06 13.78 -16.59
N SER A 152 14.00 15.05 -16.16
CA SER A 152 14.23 15.50 -14.79
C SER A 152 12.93 15.99 -14.16
N ASP A 153 12.91 16.04 -12.80
CA ASP A 153 11.79 16.55 -12.02
C ASP A 153 10.46 15.84 -12.33
N LEU A 154 10.53 14.51 -12.51
CA LEU A 154 9.36 13.70 -12.77
C LEU A 154 8.31 13.89 -11.66
N GLN A 155 7.10 14.26 -12.05
CA GLN A 155 5.96 14.38 -11.16
C GLN A 155 5.31 13.00 -10.92
N VAL A 156 4.60 12.84 -9.81
CA VAL A 156 3.75 11.66 -9.59
C VAL A 156 2.69 11.59 -10.70
N GLY A 157 2.44 10.39 -11.22
CA GLY A 157 1.57 10.20 -12.38
C GLY A 157 2.32 10.23 -13.71
N GLU A 158 1.66 10.65 -14.77
CA GLU A 158 2.21 10.66 -16.13
C GLU A 158 3.17 11.82 -16.38
N ASN A 159 4.33 11.49 -16.97
CA ASN A 159 5.35 12.41 -17.46
C ASN A 159 5.64 12.06 -18.91
N THR A 160 6.09 13.05 -19.67
CA THR A 160 6.48 12.86 -21.07
C THR A 160 7.94 13.24 -21.23
N VAL A 161 8.76 12.29 -21.67
CA VAL A 161 10.15 12.52 -22.06
C VAL A 161 10.20 12.51 -23.58
N VAL A 162 10.79 13.56 -24.15
CA VAL A 162 10.93 13.71 -25.60
C VAL A 162 12.41 13.60 -25.96
N ILE A 163 12.73 12.74 -26.90
CA ILE A 163 14.05 12.63 -27.52
C ILE A 163 13.92 13.15 -28.96
N LYS A 164 14.41 14.33 -29.21
CA LYS A 164 14.41 14.96 -30.54
C LYS A 164 15.73 14.70 -31.23
N VAL A 165 15.68 14.00 -32.35
CA VAL A 165 16.86 13.74 -33.18
C VAL A 165 16.84 14.68 -34.39
N THR A 166 17.94 15.43 -34.60
CA THR A 166 18.13 16.32 -35.74
C THR A 166 19.24 15.76 -36.63
N ALA A 167 18.89 15.40 -37.83
CA ALA A 167 19.85 14.93 -38.84
C ALA A 167 20.75 16.05 -39.35
N ASP A 168 21.87 15.71 -39.99
CA ASP A 168 22.80 16.67 -40.64
C ASP A 168 22.11 17.55 -41.68
N SER A 169 21.07 17.06 -42.36
CA SER A 169 20.25 17.84 -43.30
C SER A 169 19.28 18.83 -42.63
N GLY A 170 19.12 18.79 -41.31
CA GLY A 170 18.12 19.53 -40.55
C GLY A 170 16.78 18.82 -40.37
N ASN A 171 16.58 17.64 -40.97
CA ASN A 171 15.38 16.84 -40.72
C ASN A 171 15.33 16.39 -39.26
N THR A 172 14.13 16.40 -38.68
CA THR A 172 13.93 16.01 -37.28
C THR A 172 13.03 14.80 -37.16
N LYS A 173 13.26 14.01 -36.11
CA LYS A 173 12.37 12.94 -35.68
C LYS A 173 12.27 12.91 -34.15
N GLU A 174 11.09 12.76 -33.61
CA GLU A 174 10.86 12.68 -32.17
C GLU A 174 10.51 11.26 -31.73
N TYR A 175 11.09 10.87 -30.60
CA TYR A 175 10.75 9.66 -29.88
C TYR A 175 10.20 10.08 -28.53
N ILE A 176 9.02 9.56 -28.19
CA ILE A 176 8.28 9.92 -26.97
C ILE A 176 8.32 8.75 -26.02
N LEU A 177 8.75 8.99 -24.78
CA LEU A 177 8.69 8.03 -23.70
C LEU A 177 7.70 8.55 -22.63
N LYS A 178 6.55 7.89 -22.51
CA LYS A 178 5.57 8.11 -21.44
C LYS A 178 6.04 7.41 -20.18
N VAL A 179 6.29 8.17 -19.12
CA VAL A 179 6.79 7.69 -17.84
C VAL A 179 5.73 7.89 -16.78
N THR A 180 5.19 6.80 -16.23
CA THR A 180 4.29 6.85 -15.08
C THR A 180 5.10 6.66 -13.81
N ARG A 181 5.24 7.72 -13.01
CA ARG A 181 5.83 7.65 -11.68
C ARG A 181 4.74 7.28 -10.67
N LYS A 182 4.94 6.17 -9.95
CA LYS A 182 3.98 5.69 -8.93
C LYS A 182 3.77 6.73 -7.84
N GLU A 183 2.58 6.72 -7.27
CA GLU A 183 2.31 7.45 -6.05
C GLU A 183 3.11 6.87 -4.87
N PRO A 184 3.47 7.68 -3.87
CA PRO A 184 4.04 7.16 -2.64
C PRO A 184 3.00 6.27 -1.94
N PRO A 185 3.44 5.21 -1.23
CA PRO A 185 2.54 4.42 -0.41
C PRO A 185 1.78 5.29 0.59
N SER A 186 0.51 5.01 0.75
CA SER A 186 -0.35 5.71 1.70
C SER A 186 0.15 5.54 3.14
N VAL A 187 0.04 6.61 3.93
CA VAL A 187 0.32 6.62 5.37
C VAL A 187 -0.96 6.51 6.21
N ASN A 188 -2.12 6.34 5.57
CA ASN A 188 -3.40 6.28 6.24
C ASN A 188 -3.56 4.92 6.94
N ALA A 189 -3.49 4.92 8.27
CA ALA A 189 -3.68 3.79 9.15
C ALA A 189 -4.97 3.90 9.98
N LEU A 190 -6.00 4.61 9.48
CA LEU A 190 -7.27 4.75 10.18
C LEU A 190 -8.26 3.64 9.79
N LEU A 191 -9.20 3.36 10.69
CA LEU A 191 -10.40 2.60 10.40
C LEU A 191 -11.46 3.50 9.76
N GLU A 192 -12.20 2.97 8.80
CA GLU A 192 -13.44 3.56 8.28
C GLU A 192 -14.63 3.15 9.15
N ALA A 193 -14.65 1.88 9.57
CA ALA A 193 -15.72 1.35 10.41
C ALA A 193 -15.19 0.32 11.40
N LEU A 194 -15.81 0.33 12.59
CA LEU A 194 -15.64 -0.66 13.64
C LEU A 194 -17.01 -0.97 14.24
N SER A 195 -17.38 -2.23 14.22
CA SER A 195 -18.63 -2.72 14.83
C SER A 195 -18.37 -3.93 15.71
N VAL A 196 -19.23 -4.12 16.71
CA VAL A 196 -19.18 -5.22 17.66
C VAL A 196 -20.56 -5.85 17.74
N ALA A 197 -20.64 -7.17 17.68
CA ALA A 197 -21.92 -7.88 17.72
C ALA A 197 -22.50 -8.02 19.15
N GLU A 198 -21.63 -8.09 20.16
CA GLU A 198 -21.96 -8.46 21.54
C GLU A 198 -22.34 -7.25 22.43
N GLY A 199 -22.32 -6.01 21.89
CA GLY A 199 -22.66 -4.83 22.65
C GLY A 199 -22.53 -3.52 21.87
N THR A 200 -22.45 -2.41 22.59
CA THR A 200 -22.33 -1.08 21.99
C THR A 200 -21.08 -0.40 22.51
N LEU A 201 -20.24 0.12 21.58
CA LEU A 201 -19.05 0.87 21.93
C LEU A 201 -19.41 2.20 22.59
N SER A 202 -18.66 2.59 23.60
CA SER A 202 -18.72 3.89 24.23
C SER A 202 -17.33 4.54 24.25
N PRO A 203 -17.16 5.73 23.65
CA PRO A 203 -18.13 6.43 22.80
C PRO A 203 -18.49 5.66 21.52
N ALA A 204 -19.47 6.16 20.76
CA ALA A 204 -19.75 5.63 19.42
C ALA A 204 -18.48 5.74 18.54
N PHE A 205 -18.32 4.81 17.60
CA PHE A 205 -17.11 4.77 16.76
C PHE A 205 -16.89 6.08 16.01
N ASP A 206 -15.68 6.61 16.12
CA ASP A 206 -15.11 7.70 15.32
C ASP A 206 -13.68 7.32 14.91
N PRO A 207 -13.29 7.48 13.63
CA PRO A 207 -11.97 7.10 13.13
C PRO A 207 -10.77 7.70 13.90
N ASN A 208 -10.96 8.87 14.52
CA ASN A 208 -9.91 9.58 15.25
C ASN A 208 -9.91 9.24 16.76
N THR A 209 -10.90 8.51 17.23
CA THR A 209 -10.97 8.03 18.61
C THR A 209 -10.36 6.65 18.69
N THR A 210 -9.38 6.47 19.56
CA THR A 210 -8.61 5.21 19.68
C THR A 210 -8.93 4.41 20.92
N GLU A 211 -9.69 4.97 21.87
CA GLU A 211 -10.04 4.34 23.14
C GLU A 211 -11.55 4.20 23.27
N TYR A 212 -11.99 2.99 23.53
CA TYR A 212 -13.41 2.63 23.69
C TYR A 212 -13.61 1.76 24.94
N THR A 213 -14.81 1.77 25.47
CA THR A 213 -15.28 0.83 26.48
C THR A 213 -16.48 0.06 25.97
N LEU A 214 -16.65 -1.15 26.46
CA LEU A 214 -17.76 -2.04 26.11
C LEU A 214 -18.13 -2.88 27.31
N SER A 215 -19.43 -2.96 27.63
CA SER A 215 -19.97 -3.96 28.54
C SER A 215 -20.62 -5.09 27.74
N VAL A 216 -20.32 -6.33 28.11
CA VAL A 216 -20.88 -7.52 27.47
C VAL A 216 -21.57 -8.41 28.53
N PRO A 217 -22.63 -9.16 28.19
CA PRO A 217 -23.26 -10.11 29.06
C PRO A 217 -22.29 -11.14 29.65
N ALA A 218 -22.64 -11.71 30.79
CA ALA A 218 -21.82 -12.68 31.52
C ALA A 218 -21.46 -13.95 30.72
N ASP A 219 -22.32 -14.35 29.78
CA ASP A 219 -22.10 -15.49 28.88
C ASP A 219 -21.09 -15.23 27.75
N LYS A 220 -20.66 -13.98 27.52
CA LYS A 220 -19.76 -13.64 26.45
C LYS A 220 -18.31 -13.65 26.89
N SER A 221 -17.54 -14.57 26.33
CA SER A 221 -16.09 -14.72 26.59
C SER A 221 -15.20 -14.24 25.41
N SER A 222 -15.81 -13.71 24.34
CA SER A 222 -15.12 -13.21 23.13
C SER A 222 -15.93 -12.12 22.46
N LEU A 223 -15.27 -11.37 21.53
CA LEU A 223 -15.92 -10.39 20.66
C LEU A 223 -15.80 -10.79 19.19
N SER A 224 -16.90 -10.60 18.47
CA SER A 224 -16.97 -10.65 17.01
C SER A 224 -16.90 -9.22 16.47
N LEU A 225 -15.78 -8.88 15.84
CA LEU A 225 -15.50 -7.52 15.36
C LEU A 225 -15.66 -7.41 13.85
N GLY A 226 -16.47 -6.45 13.41
CA GLY A 226 -16.49 -6.00 12.02
C GLY A 226 -15.53 -4.83 11.86
N VAL A 227 -14.45 -5.02 11.09
CA VAL A 227 -13.38 -4.03 10.91
C VAL A 227 -13.22 -3.69 9.45
N THR A 228 -13.28 -2.39 9.11
CA THR A 228 -12.99 -1.87 7.77
C THR A 228 -11.93 -0.79 7.86
N THR A 229 -10.87 -0.90 7.08
CA THR A 229 -9.82 0.10 7.00
C THR A 229 -10.21 1.23 6.04
N ALA A 230 -9.86 2.48 6.36
CA ALA A 230 -10.12 3.65 5.52
C ALA A 230 -9.30 3.64 4.22
N ASP A 231 -8.17 2.93 4.20
CA ASP A 231 -7.38 2.66 3.01
C ASP A 231 -7.46 1.17 2.69
N SER A 232 -7.89 0.83 1.48
CA SER A 232 -8.04 -0.57 1.03
C SER A 232 -6.73 -1.36 0.99
N LYS A 233 -5.58 -0.68 1.03
CA LYS A 233 -4.25 -1.29 1.05
C LYS A 233 -3.67 -1.40 2.47
N ALA A 234 -4.31 -0.78 3.46
CA ALA A 234 -3.96 -0.96 4.86
C ALA A 234 -4.37 -2.35 5.34
N THR A 235 -3.63 -2.87 6.29
CA THR A 235 -3.90 -4.17 6.94
C THR A 235 -4.17 -3.97 8.42
N TYR A 236 -4.85 -4.91 9.07
CA TYR A 236 -5.07 -4.85 10.50
C TYR A 236 -4.81 -6.19 11.18
N GLN A 237 -4.55 -6.12 12.47
CA GLN A 237 -4.42 -7.28 13.37
C GLN A 237 -5.25 -7.03 14.63
N ILE A 238 -6.01 -8.04 15.06
CA ILE A 238 -6.79 -8.03 16.28
C ILE A 238 -6.10 -8.94 17.29
N THR A 239 -6.04 -8.50 18.55
CA THR A 239 -5.51 -9.28 19.67
C THR A 239 -6.37 -9.06 20.90
N GLY A 240 -6.47 -10.07 21.79
CA GLY A 240 -7.18 -9.98 23.06
C GLY A 240 -8.70 -10.07 22.96
N ASN A 241 -9.25 -10.47 21.81
CA ASN A 241 -10.70 -10.57 21.58
C ASN A 241 -11.33 -11.90 22.05
N GLU A 242 -10.58 -12.73 22.78
CA GLU A 242 -11.00 -14.04 23.27
C GLU A 242 -10.61 -14.24 24.73
N ALA A 243 -11.25 -15.21 25.39
CA ALA A 243 -10.97 -15.64 26.76
C ALA A 243 -11.11 -14.53 27.82
N PHE A 244 -12.21 -13.76 27.75
CA PHE A 244 -12.49 -12.68 28.67
C PHE A 244 -12.69 -13.17 30.12
N ARG A 245 -12.09 -12.45 31.05
CA ARG A 245 -12.29 -12.54 32.49
C ARG A 245 -13.34 -11.52 32.93
N LYS A 246 -13.64 -11.48 34.23
CA LYS A 246 -14.56 -10.47 34.77
C LYS A 246 -14.12 -9.04 34.41
N GLU A 247 -12.84 -8.76 34.60
CA GLU A 247 -12.25 -7.43 34.40
C GLU A 247 -10.88 -7.52 33.72
N GLY A 248 -10.40 -6.37 33.22
CA GLY A 248 -9.05 -6.25 32.68
C GLY A 248 -8.89 -6.77 31.24
N ASN A 249 -9.98 -6.95 30.51
CA ASN A 249 -9.91 -7.38 29.11
C ASN A 249 -9.67 -6.16 28.23
N ALA A 250 -8.62 -6.23 27.41
CA ALA A 250 -8.29 -5.21 26.42
C ALA A 250 -8.18 -5.84 25.04
N VAL A 251 -9.04 -5.42 24.14
CA VAL A 251 -8.99 -5.82 22.73
C VAL A 251 -8.29 -4.74 21.97
N SER A 252 -7.23 -5.09 21.26
CA SER A 252 -6.43 -4.14 20.45
C SER A 252 -6.55 -4.46 18.99
N ILE A 253 -6.85 -3.45 18.19
CA ILE A 253 -6.89 -3.51 16.72
C ILE A 253 -5.78 -2.59 16.21
N THR A 254 -4.70 -3.18 15.73
CA THR A 254 -3.58 -2.42 15.16
C THR A 254 -3.69 -2.38 13.64
N VAL A 255 -3.92 -1.19 13.11
CA VAL A 255 -3.96 -0.93 11.67
C VAL A 255 -2.57 -0.51 11.21
N THR A 256 -2.10 -1.09 10.10
CA THR A 256 -0.82 -0.74 9.47
C THR A 256 -1.10 -0.24 8.05
N ALA A 257 -0.66 0.97 7.74
CA ALA A 257 -0.82 1.59 6.43
C ALA A 257 -0.02 0.88 5.33
N GLU A 258 -0.27 1.22 4.06
CA GLU A 258 0.44 0.68 2.88
C GLU A 258 1.96 0.87 2.96
N ASP A 259 2.44 1.94 3.62
CA ASP A 259 3.87 2.21 3.81
C ASP A 259 4.59 1.18 4.70
N GLY A 260 3.83 0.32 5.40
CA GLY A 260 4.32 -0.67 6.36
C GLY A 260 4.91 -0.11 7.65
N LYS A 261 4.83 1.22 7.86
CA LYS A 261 5.44 1.94 8.99
C LYS A 261 4.42 2.67 9.83
N SER A 262 3.52 3.41 9.20
CA SER A 262 2.47 4.16 9.87
C SER A 262 1.45 3.21 10.48
N LYS A 263 1.18 3.38 11.78
CA LYS A 263 0.27 2.50 12.54
C LYS A 263 -0.63 3.31 13.44
N THR A 264 -1.85 2.83 13.59
CA THR A 264 -2.83 3.31 14.58
C THR A 264 -3.36 2.10 15.34
N THR A 265 -3.42 2.18 16.66
CA THR A 265 -4.00 1.12 17.49
C THR A 265 -5.26 1.63 18.16
N TYR A 266 -6.35 0.91 17.97
CA TYR A 266 -7.63 1.12 18.66
C TYR A 266 -7.73 0.11 19.78
N THR A 267 -8.11 0.56 20.98
CA THR A 267 -8.23 -0.26 22.18
C THR A 267 -9.69 -0.25 22.65
N ILE A 268 -10.26 -1.43 22.91
CA ILE A 268 -11.57 -1.58 23.52
C ILE A 268 -11.36 -2.23 24.88
N THR A 269 -11.65 -1.49 25.96
CA THR A 269 -11.70 -2.05 27.31
C THR A 269 -13.04 -2.74 27.51
N VAL A 270 -13.02 -4.06 27.71
CA VAL A 270 -14.22 -4.88 27.83
C VAL A 270 -14.44 -5.31 29.28
N THR A 271 -15.64 -5.06 29.78
CA THR A 271 -16.11 -5.54 31.10
C THR A 271 -17.24 -6.54 30.88
N ARG A 272 -17.15 -7.71 31.51
CA ARG A 272 -18.26 -8.67 31.52
C ARG A 272 -19.20 -8.30 32.66
N GLU A 273 -20.50 -8.25 32.37
CA GLU A 273 -21.55 -8.09 33.38
C GLU A 273 -21.56 -9.29 34.32
N GLU A 274 -22.05 -9.07 35.52
CA GLU A 274 -22.28 -10.18 36.44
C GLU A 274 -23.52 -10.98 36.02
N PRO A 275 -23.52 -12.33 36.19
CA PRO A 275 -24.70 -13.12 35.91
C PRO A 275 -25.84 -12.77 36.87
N VAL A 276 -27.06 -12.83 36.39
CA VAL A 276 -28.27 -12.54 37.20
C VAL A 276 -29.26 -13.67 37.14
N PHE A 277 -30.04 -13.82 38.23
CA PHE A 277 -31.23 -14.66 38.20
C PHE A 277 -32.36 -13.97 37.42
N ALA A 278 -33.17 -14.74 36.70
CA ALA A 278 -34.42 -14.32 36.12
C ALA A 278 -35.54 -14.34 37.18
N ALA A 279 -35.49 -15.29 38.13
CA ALA A 279 -36.44 -15.43 39.20
C ALA A 279 -35.81 -16.13 40.41
N ILE A 280 -36.27 -15.79 41.63
CA ILE A 280 -36.08 -16.54 42.86
C ILE A 280 -37.49 -16.79 43.44
N GLU A 281 -37.87 -18.03 43.49
CA GLU A 281 -39.19 -18.48 43.94
C GLU A 281 -39.08 -19.30 45.21
N LEU A 282 -39.98 -19.09 46.16
CA LEU A 282 -40.08 -19.82 47.42
C LEU A 282 -41.51 -19.75 47.93
N SER A 283 -41.95 -20.77 48.70
CA SER A 283 -43.26 -20.81 49.30
C SER A 283 -43.27 -20.58 50.81
N GLU A 284 -42.11 -20.60 51.48
CA GLU A 284 -41.94 -20.48 52.90
C GLU A 284 -41.88 -19.05 53.45
N GLY A 285 -42.11 -18.04 52.57
CA GLY A 285 -42.09 -16.65 52.96
C GLY A 285 -42.17 -15.76 51.72
N THR A 286 -42.00 -14.48 51.90
CA THR A 286 -41.98 -13.49 50.79
C THR A 286 -40.73 -12.66 50.87
N LEU A 287 -40.04 -12.52 49.74
CA LEU A 287 -38.85 -11.67 49.63
C LEU A 287 -39.21 -10.18 49.81
N THR A 288 -38.44 -9.50 50.61
CA THR A 288 -38.51 -8.04 50.79
C THR A 288 -37.14 -7.43 50.54
N PRO A 289 -36.96 -6.53 49.56
CA PRO A 289 -37.98 -6.14 48.58
C PRO A 289 -38.43 -7.28 47.66
N GLU A 290 -39.47 -7.07 46.85
CA GLU A 290 -39.83 -7.99 45.77
C GLU A 290 -38.62 -8.26 44.88
N PHE A 291 -38.54 -9.46 44.32
CA PHE A 291 -37.36 -9.86 43.54
C PHE A 291 -37.11 -8.92 42.36
N ASP A 292 -35.92 -8.37 42.32
CA ASP A 292 -35.34 -7.60 41.22
C ASP A 292 -33.92 -8.14 40.92
N PRO A 293 -33.59 -8.51 39.67
CA PRO A 293 -32.27 -9.07 39.33
C PRO A 293 -31.07 -8.20 39.74
N SER A 294 -31.27 -6.88 39.89
CA SER A 294 -30.22 -5.92 40.28
C SER A 294 -29.98 -5.89 41.79
N VAL A 295 -30.92 -6.34 42.57
CA VAL A 295 -30.86 -6.36 44.03
C VAL A 295 -30.25 -7.69 44.49
N THR A 296 -29.26 -7.62 45.36
CA THR A 296 -28.52 -8.79 45.87
C THR A 296 -28.79 -9.13 47.33
N GLU A 297 -29.52 -8.28 48.05
CA GLU A 297 -29.88 -8.55 49.45
C GLU A 297 -31.39 -8.50 49.63
N TYR A 298 -31.93 -9.56 50.23
CA TYR A 298 -33.34 -9.74 50.53
C TYR A 298 -33.54 -10.17 51.99
N THR A 299 -34.65 -9.80 52.55
CA THR A 299 -35.11 -10.28 53.83
C THR A 299 -36.41 -11.08 53.65
N LEU A 300 -36.63 -12.10 54.47
CA LEU A 300 -37.88 -12.80 54.53
C LEU A 300 -38.13 -13.33 55.94
N GLU A 301 -39.38 -13.41 56.32
CA GLU A 301 -39.82 -13.98 57.61
C GLU A 301 -40.39 -15.36 57.38
N VAL A 302 -40.02 -16.30 58.23
CA VAL A 302 -40.55 -17.67 58.18
C VAL A 302 -41.05 -18.12 59.56
N PRO A 303 -42.13 -18.95 59.61
CA PRO A 303 -42.65 -19.55 60.83
C PRO A 303 -41.57 -20.35 61.55
N ALA A 304 -41.87 -20.63 62.84
CA ALA A 304 -40.99 -21.37 63.77
C ALA A 304 -40.69 -22.84 63.36
N GLU A 305 -41.57 -23.44 62.62
CA GLU A 305 -41.43 -24.80 62.08
C GLU A 305 -40.50 -24.93 60.88
N ILE A 306 -40.23 -23.85 60.24
CA ILE A 306 -39.36 -23.83 59.04
C ILE A 306 -37.88 -23.86 59.45
N LEU A 307 -37.20 -24.96 59.09
CA LEU A 307 -35.77 -25.16 59.36
C LEU A 307 -34.86 -25.00 58.13
N SER A 308 -35.47 -24.89 56.98
CA SER A 308 -34.80 -24.61 55.69
C SER A 308 -35.83 -24.13 54.68
N LEU A 309 -35.42 -23.48 53.63
CA LEU A 309 -36.26 -23.09 52.48
C LEU A 309 -36.32 -24.27 51.49
N SER A 310 -37.23 -25.22 51.76
CA SER A 310 -37.31 -26.48 50.98
C SER A 310 -37.84 -26.29 49.56
N SER A 311 -38.61 -25.23 49.32
CA SER A 311 -39.16 -24.87 48.01
C SER A 311 -38.32 -23.84 47.23
N LEU A 312 -37.17 -23.45 47.78
CA LEU A 312 -36.32 -22.44 47.12
C LEU A 312 -35.87 -22.93 45.74
N GLN A 313 -36.32 -22.20 44.71
CA GLN A 313 -35.90 -22.38 43.33
C GLN A 313 -35.39 -21.04 42.79
N ALA A 314 -34.20 -21.04 42.19
CA ALA A 314 -33.65 -19.90 41.54
C ALA A 314 -33.37 -20.25 40.07
N THR A 315 -33.87 -19.42 39.17
CA THR A 315 -33.70 -19.60 37.71
C THR A 315 -32.69 -18.60 37.18
N PRO A 316 -31.51 -19.05 36.74
CA PRO A 316 -30.57 -18.17 36.08
C PRO A 316 -31.18 -17.58 34.80
N LYS A 317 -30.88 -16.29 34.50
CA LYS A 317 -31.26 -15.66 33.24
C LYS A 317 -30.52 -16.29 32.05
N ASP A 318 -29.25 -16.61 32.25
CA ASP A 318 -28.48 -17.46 31.35
C ASP A 318 -28.63 -18.93 31.79
N SER A 319 -29.20 -19.75 30.91
CA SER A 319 -29.48 -21.18 31.20
C SER A 319 -28.22 -22.03 31.37
N ALA A 320 -27.07 -21.56 30.90
CA ALA A 320 -25.77 -22.24 31.05
C ALA A 320 -25.08 -21.91 32.38
N ALA A 321 -25.49 -20.81 33.04
CA ALA A 321 -24.95 -20.42 34.32
C ALA A 321 -25.39 -21.44 35.42
N GLN A 322 -24.49 -21.64 36.36
CA GLN A 322 -24.70 -22.57 37.48
C GLN A 322 -24.82 -21.80 38.79
N TYR A 323 -25.58 -22.34 39.77
CA TYR A 323 -25.61 -21.74 41.08
C TYR A 323 -25.50 -22.76 42.20
N THR A 324 -25.00 -22.32 43.36
CA THR A 324 -24.95 -23.07 44.60
C THR A 324 -25.72 -22.33 45.68
N VAL A 325 -26.26 -23.11 46.64
CA VAL A 325 -26.97 -22.58 47.80
C VAL A 325 -26.21 -23.01 49.06
N GLU A 326 -25.88 -22.05 49.90
CA GLU A 326 -25.18 -22.26 51.16
C GLU A 326 -26.02 -21.69 52.33
N GLY A 327 -25.95 -22.32 53.50
CA GLY A 327 -26.63 -21.86 54.72
C GLY A 327 -28.13 -22.09 54.76
N ASN A 328 -28.69 -22.94 53.86
CA ASN A 328 -30.13 -23.28 53.82
C ASN A 328 -30.42 -24.55 54.60
N GLU A 329 -29.86 -24.68 55.79
CA GLU A 329 -30.03 -25.86 56.68
C GLU A 329 -30.13 -25.41 58.14
N GLU A 330 -30.88 -26.13 58.95
CA GLU A 330 -30.94 -26.00 60.42
C GLU A 330 -31.10 -24.56 60.92
N PHE A 331 -32.09 -23.83 60.39
CA PHE A 331 -32.33 -22.46 60.84
C PHE A 331 -32.49 -22.35 62.32
N ILE A 332 -31.72 -21.49 62.95
CA ILE A 332 -31.86 -21.08 64.33
C ILE A 332 -32.98 -20.04 64.50
N VAL A 333 -33.51 -19.83 65.69
CA VAL A 333 -34.46 -18.75 66.01
C VAL A 333 -33.73 -17.38 65.82
N GLY A 334 -34.36 -16.50 65.10
CA GLY A 334 -33.78 -15.22 64.71
C GLY A 334 -33.21 -15.25 63.32
N GLU A 335 -32.15 -14.45 63.07
CA GLU A 335 -31.58 -14.25 61.71
C GLU A 335 -30.72 -15.45 61.29
N ASN A 336 -30.95 -15.91 60.07
CA ASN A 336 -30.19 -16.91 59.34
C ASN A 336 -29.80 -16.30 57.99
N VAL A 337 -28.70 -16.73 57.41
CA VAL A 337 -28.22 -16.22 56.13
C VAL A 337 -28.14 -17.37 55.12
N VAL A 338 -28.85 -17.20 54.01
CA VAL A 338 -28.77 -18.14 52.86
C VAL A 338 -28.09 -17.39 51.72
N LEU A 339 -27.03 -17.97 51.17
CA LEU A 339 -26.30 -17.43 50.05
C LEU A 339 -26.60 -18.24 48.79
N LEU A 340 -26.99 -17.53 47.70
CA LEU A 340 -27.08 -18.11 46.37
C LEU A 340 -25.94 -17.53 45.56
N LYS A 341 -24.93 -18.33 45.27
CA LYS A 341 -23.80 -17.94 44.41
C LYS A 341 -24.07 -18.38 42.98
N LEU A 342 -24.33 -17.45 42.10
CA LEU A 342 -24.54 -17.65 40.67
C LEU A 342 -23.23 -17.43 39.94
N THR A 343 -22.83 -18.37 39.07
CA THR A 343 -21.55 -18.36 38.36
C THR A 343 -21.80 -18.58 36.87
N SER A 344 -21.13 -17.80 36.00
CA SER A 344 -21.17 -17.98 34.55
C SER A 344 -20.73 -19.38 34.12
N GLU A 345 -21.08 -19.84 32.92
CA GLU A 345 -20.76 -21.18 32.39
C GLU A 345 -19.26 -21.51 32.50
N ASP A 346 -18.40 -20.54 32.19
CA ASP A 346 -16.92 -20.67 32.22
C ASP A 346 -16.31 -20.55 33.64
N GLY A 347 -17.13 -20.27 34.65
CA GLY A 347 -16.69 -20.14 36.04
C GLY A 347 -15.87 -18.84 36.34
N LEU A 348 -15.78 -17.91 35.42
CA LEU A 348 -14.92 -16.73 35.54
C LEU A 348 -15.61 -15.50 36.12
N VAL A 349 -16.94 -15.44 36.06
CA VAL A 349 -17.73 -14.33 36.63
C VAL A 349 -18.78 -14.90 37.58
N ASP A 350 -18.88 -14.33 38.76
CA ASP A 350 -19.85 -14.75 39.78
C ASP A 350 -20.55 -13.53 40.39
N ARG A 351 -21.75 -13.81 40.95
CA ARG A 351 -22.56 -12.90 41.72
C ARG A 351 -23.21 -13.63 42.90
N VAL A 352 -23.24 -12.99 44.04
CA VAL A 352 -23.82 -13.58 45.26
C VAL A 352 -25.08 -12.82 45.64
N TYR A 353 -26.17 -13.55 45.85
CA TYR A 353 -27.41 -13.06 46.42
C TYR A 353 -27.52 -13.55 47.84
N THR A 354 -27.90 -12.67 48.76
CA THR A 354 -28.02 -12.94 50.21
C THR A 354 -29.47 -12.88 50.64
N LEU A 355 -30.00 -13.96 51.13
CA LEU A 355 -31.34 -14.02 51.75
C LEU A 355 -31.17 -14.05 53.28
N ARG A 356 -31.59 -12.97 53.96
CA ARG A 356 -31.65 -12.90 55.43
C ARG A 356 -32.99 -13.45 55.91
N VAL A 357 -32.99 -14.64 56.44
CA VAL A 357 -34.17 -15.38 56.86
C VAL A 357 -34.39 -15.17 58.34
N GLN A 358 -35.44 -14.45 58.69
CA GLN A 358 -35.86 -14.23 60.08
C GLN A 358 -36.81 -15.32 60.52
N ARG A 359 -36.34 -16.34 61.28
CA ARG A 359 -37.16 -17.41 61.79
C ARG A 359 -37.82 -17.01 63.08
N ALA A 360 -39.17 -17.13 63.14
CA ALA A 360 -39.95 -16.82 64.32
C ALA A 360 -39.59 -17.74 65.49
N ARG A 361 -39.83 -17.23 66.69
CA ARG A 361 -39.76 -18.09 67.89
C ARG A 361 -40.97 -19.02 67.96
N PRO A 362 -40.79 -20.29 68.36
CA PRO A 362 -41.94 -21.16 68.63
C PRO A 362 -42.88 -20.54 69.71
N ILE A 363 -44.12 -20.45 69.35
CA ILE A 363 -45.13 -20.07 70.34
C ILE A 363 -45.25 -21.22 71.32
N ARG A 364 -44.91 -21.00 72.58
CA ARG A 364 -45.18 -21.97 73.60
C ARG A 364 -46.68 -22.00 73.84
N SER A 365 -47.31 -23.08 73.50
CA SER A 365 -48.74 -23.33 73.76
C SER A 365 -49.04 -23.76 75.19
N ASP A 366 -47.97 -23.88 75.98
CA ASP A 366 -48.14 -24.28 77.37
C ASP A 366 -48.51 -23.07 78.25
N SER A 367 -49.77 -22.88 78.39
CA SER A 367 -50.38 -21.88 79.28
C SER A 367 -50.76 -22.46 80.63
N ALA A 368 -50.38 -23.72 80.88
CA ALA A 368 -50.70 -24.38 82.17
C ALA A 368 -49.74 -23.89 83.27
N LEU A 369 -50.27 -23.55 84.39
CA LEU A 369 -49.49 -23.28 85.55
C LEU A 369 -48.97 -24.62 86.13
N SER A 370 -47.67 -24.75 86.38
CA SER A 370 -47.08 -25.93 86.99
C SER A 370 -47.38 -25.99 88.48
N SER A 371 -47.68 -24.92 89.10
CA SER A 371 -48.10 -24.82 90.47
C SER A 371 -48.82 -23.52 90.78
N LEU A 372 -49.82 -23.59 91.66
CA LEU A 372 -50.48 -22.41 92.19
C LEU A 372 -50.53 -22.59 93.68
N THR A 373 -49.91 -21.66 94.45
CA THR A 373 -49.91 -21.70 95.90
C THR A 373 -50.56 -20.43 96.44
N CYS A 374 -51.29 -20.55 97.56
CA CYS A 374 -51.87 -19.42 98.22
C CYS A 374 -51.25 -19.36 99.64
N SER A 375 -50.75 -18.16 100.00
CA SER A 375 -50.12 -17.94 101.29
C SER A 375 -51.12 -17.87 102.48
N TYR A 376 -52.43 -17.69 102.17
CA TYR A 376 -53.47 -17.55 103.10
C TYR A 376 -54.71 -18.44 102.68
N GLY A 377 -54.88 -19.57 103.34
CA GLY A 377 -55.99 -20.44 103.05
C GLY A 377 -55.67 -21.53 102.02
N ALA A 378 -56.61 -22.50 101.86
CA ALA A 378 -56.50 -23.58 100.90
C ALA A 378 -57.26 -23.18 99.61
N LEU A 379 -56.70 -23.52 98.42
CA LEU A 379 -57.43 -23.41 97.17
C LEU A 379 -58.57 -24.45 97.09
N SER A 380 -59.76 -24.05 96.68
CA SER A 380 -60.86 -24.95 96.44
C SER A 380 -61.51 -24.72 95.08
N PRO A 381 -61.49 -25.66 94.19
CA PRO A 381 -60.79 -26.93 94.27
C PRO A 381 -59.28 -26.81 94.35
N ALA A 382 -58.54 -27.84 94.81
CA ALA A 382 -57.08 -27.87 94.79
C ALA A 382 -56.60 -27.78 93.35
N PHE A 383 -55.45 -27.04 93.16
CA PHE A 383 -54.81 -26.94 91.85
C PHE A 383 -54.28 -28.30 91.41
N SER A 384 -54.66 -28.75 90.21
CA SER A 384 -54.34 -30.06 89.67
C SER A 384 -53.70 -29.94 88.28
#